data_4ad334101be188084a7ffae2de721a99
#
_entry.id   4ad334101be188084a7ffae2de721a99
#
_cell.length_a   1.000
_cell.length_b   1.000
_cell.length_c   1.000
_cell.angle_alpha   90.00
_cell.angle_beta   90.00
_cell.angle_gamma   90.00
#
_symmetry.space_group_name_H-M   'P 1'
#
loop_
_entity.id
_entity.type
_entity.pdbx_description
1 polymer ?
#
loop_
_entity_poly.entity_id
_entity_poly.type
_entity_poly.pdbx_seq_one_letter_code
_entity_poly.pdbx_strand_id
1 'polypeptide(L)'
;TSKAISCSGKTGEGIEEILESIVKNLPPPKGDHSSKLKSLLVDSWYDSYLGVVILVRILDGKIKKGMKVKLMSTNQDYEIENVGVFTPKPKNIEELNPGEIGFIITGIKSLSETKVGDTICDSKDPLTKPLPGFKPSKPVVFCGLFPVDSSEYQKLKVNGVIDINKYLQLFTLSDLKIENRKLKILL
;
A
#
# COMPACT_ATOMS: atom_id res chain seq x y z
N THR A 1 -15.56 -10.46 26.97
CA THR A 1 -16.66 -9.57 26.54
C THR A 1 -16.99 -8.48 27.54
N SER A 2 -16.63 -8.61 28.84
CA SER A 2 -16.89 -7.61 29.90
C SER A 2 -16.19 -6.24 29.70
N LYS A 3 -15.24 -6.15 28.80
CA LYS A 3 -14.53 -4.89 28.44
C LYS A 3 -14.95 -4.33 27.06
N ALA A 4 -15.95 -4.91 26.43
CA ALA A 4 -16.43 -4.42 25.14
C ALA A 4 -17.23 -3.12 25.32
N ILE A 5 -16.95 -2.13 24.47
CA ILE A 5 -17.66 -0.85 24.43
C ILE A 5 -18.76 -0.96 23.38
N SER A 6 -20.01 -0.71 23.81
CA SER A 6 -21.13 -0.64 22.87
C SER A 6 -21.02 0.62 22.04
N CYS A 7 -21.18 0.51 20.72
CA CYS A 7 -21.08 1.66 19.83
C CYS A 7 -22.03 1.55 18.64
N SER A 8 -22.33 2.68 18.04
CA SER A 8 -23.13 2.81 16.83
C SER A 8 -22.45 3.75 15.84
N GLY A 9 -22.00 3.22 14.71
CA GLY A 9 -21.45 4.04 13.63
C GLY A 9 -22.48 4.97 12.96
N LYS A 10 -23.78 4.69 13.13
CA LYS A 10 -24.88 5.52 12.61
C LYS A 10 -25.19 6.73 13.49
N THR A 11 -25.20 6.54 14.81
CA THR A 11 -25.59 7.60 15.76
C THR A 11 -24.38 8.31 16.37
N GLY A 12 -23.17 7.73 16.28
CA GLY A 12 -21.96 8.22 16.94
C GLY A 12 -21.84 7.83 18.41
N GLU A 13 -22.83 7.11 18.96
CA GLU A 13 -22.82 6.64 20.35
C GLU A 13 -21.63 5.71 20.60
N GLY A 14 -20.90 5.93 21.69
CA GLY A 14 -19.78 5.10 22.13
C GLY A 14 -18.48 5.31 21.31
N ILE A 15 -18.44 6.20 20.33
CA ILE A 15 -17.23 6.41 19.49
C ILE A 15 -16.10 7.06 20.32
N GLU A 16 -16.42 8.05 21.14
CA GLU A 16 -15.44 8.75 21.97
C GLU A 16 -14.80 7.78 22.99
N GLU A 17 -15.60 6.95 23.64
CA GLU A 17 -15.13 5.91 24.55
C GLU A 17 -14.22 4.88 23.89
N ILE A 18 -14.49 4.54 22.62
CA ILE A 18 -13.60 3.66 21.84
C ILE A 18 -12.27 4.34 21.60
N LEU A 19 -12.26 5.60 21.15
CA LEU A 19 -11.03 6.35 20.88
C LEU A 19 -10.19 6.50 22.15
N GLU A 20 -10.79 6.87 23.27
CA GLU A 20 -10.12 6.93 24.58
C GLU A 20 -9.58 5.56 25.01
N SER A 21 -10.35 4.49 24.78
CA SER A 21 -9.91 3.13 25.10
C SER A 21 -8.69 2.71 24.24
N ILE A 22 -8.65 3.11 22.98
CA ILE A 22 -7.48 2.88 22.09
C ILE A 22 -6.25 3.58 22.68
N VAL A 23 -6.35 4.87 22.97
CA VAL A 23 -5.22 5.66 23.50
C VAL A 23 -4.73 5.10 24.84
N LYS A 24 -5.65 4.67 25.70
CA LYS A 24 -5.32 4.18 27.05
C LYS A 24 -4.74 2.77 27.05
N ASN A 25 -5.20 1.89 26.17
CA ASN A 25 -4.90 0.46 26.27
C ASN A 25 -3.90 -0.05 25.22
N LEU A 26 -3.69 0.67 24.11
CA LEU A 26 -2.72 0.27 23.10
C LEU A 26 -1.37 0.93 23.36
N PRO A 27 -0.29 0.15 23.44
CA PRO A 27 1.04 0.73 23.57
C PRO A 27 1.43 1.47 22.29
N PRO A 28 2.19 2.57 22.39
CA PRO A 28 2.72 3.26 21.22
C PRO A 28 3.66 2.35 20.41
N PRO A 29 3.83 2.60 19.11
CA PRO A 29 4.79 1.85 18.30
C PRO A 29 6.19 2.01 18.89
N LYS A 30 6.95 0.92 18.88
CA LYS A 30 8.35 0.90 19.31
C LYS A 30 9.22 1.17 18.09
N GLY A 31 10.33 1.87 18.29
CA GLY A 31 11.33 2.12 17.25
C GLY A 31 12.44 3.02 17.76
N ASP A 32 13.60 2.93 17.14
CA ASP A 32 14.79 3.71 17.49
C ASP A 32 15.20 4.62 16.33
N HIS A 33 15.20 5.94 16.60
CA HIS A 33 15.60 6.96 15.62
C HIS A 33 17.08 6.89 15.23
N SER A 34 17.92 6.35 16.10
CA SER A 34 19.38 6.26 15.93
C SER A 34 19.82 5.00 15.21
N SER A 35 18.93 4.04 15.08
CA SER A 35 19.19 2.77 14.40
C SER A 35 19.19 2.92 12.87
N LYS A 36 19.73 1.90 12.21
CA LYS A 36 19.65 1.78 10.74
C LYS A 36 18.21 1.82 10.28
N LEU A 37 17.97 2.46 9.14
CA LEU A 37 16.64 2.51 8.55
C LEU A 37 16.11 1.10 8.27
N LYS A 38 14.95 0.82 8.87
CA LYS A 38 14.11 -0.36 8.60
C LYS A 38 12.72 0.12 8.29
N SER A 39 12.32 0.02 7.06
CA SER A 39 10.99 0.41 6.60
C SER A 39 10.36 -0.71 5.80
N LEU A 40 9.06 -0.91 6.00
CA LEU A 40 8.25 -1.88 5.29
C LEU A 40 7.43 -1.18 4.22
N LEU A 41 7.51 -1.66 2.98
CA LEU A 41 6.64 -1.26 1.90
C LEU A 41 5.26 -1.89 2.14
N VAL A 42 4.27 -1.06 2.48
CA VAL A 42 2.92 -1.51 2.85
C VAL A 42 2.03 -1.62 1.62
N ASP A 43 2.13 -0.64 0.72
CA ASP A 43 1.36 -0.57 -0.53
C ASP A 43 2.07 0.30 -1.56
N SER A 44 1.68 0.19 -2.82
CA SER A 44 2.17 1.05 -3.89
C SER A 44 1.12 1.21 -4.98
N TRP A 45 1.01 2.41 -5.55
CA TRP A 45 0.09 2.70 -6.66
C TRP A 45 0.72 3.68 -7.63
N TYR A 46 0.17 3.74 -8.83
CA TYR A 46 0.57 4.70 -9.84
C TYR A 46 -0.32 5.93 -9.80
N ASP A 47 0.31 7.10 -9.69
CA ASP A 47 -0.33 8.40 -9.84
C ASP A 47 0.11 9.04 -11.15
N SER A 48 -0.81 9.60 -11.92
CA SER A 48 -0.51 10.17 -13.25
C SER A 48 0.42 11.38 -13.21
N TYR A 49 0.53 12.06 -12.08
CA TYR A 49 1.36 13.25 -11.90
C TYR A 49 2.65 12.97 -11.12
N LEU A 50 2.58 12.07 -10.14
CA LEU A 50 3.66 11.80 -9.20
C LEU A 50 4.46 10.53 -9.54
N GLY A 51 3.98 9.73 -10.51
CA GLY A 51 4.54 8.42 -10.80
C GLY A 51 4.16 7.38 -9.75
N VAL A 52 5.08 6.49 -9.41
CA VAL A 52 4.83 5.47 -8.40
C VAL A 52 4.94 6.07 -7.00
N VAL A 53 3.84 6.03 -6.28
CA VAL A 53 3.76 6.43 -4.86
C VAL A 53 3.84 5.17 -4.01
N ILE A 54 4.71 5.17 -3.01
CA ILE A 54 4.95 4.03 -2.13
C ILE A 54 4.51 4.38 -0.72
N LEU A 55 3.58 3.61 -0.16
CA LEU A 55 3.19 3.71 1.25
C LEU A 55 4.18 2.91 2.09
N VAL A 56 4.78 3.55 3.07
CA VAL A 56 5.80 2.95 3.93
C VAL A 56 5.45 3.06 5.40
N ARG A 57 5.84 2.04 6.16
CA ARG A 57 5.85 2.07 7.62
C ARG A 57 7.28 2.07 8.12
N ILE A 58 7.65 3.06 8.91
CA ILE A 58 8.97 3.13 9.51
C ILE A 58 9.00 2.30 10.79
N LEU A 59 9.92 1.35 10.89
CA LEU A 59 10.13 0.56 12.09
C LEU A 59 11.27 1.14 12.95
N ASP A 60 12.44 1.36 12.31
CA ASP A 60 13.59 2.00 12.94
C ASP A 60 14.24 2.99 11.98
N GLY A 61 15.04 3.89 12.48
CA GLY A 61 15.68 4.95 11.70
C GLY A 61 14.67 5.98 11.22
N LYS A 62 14.98 6.70 10.16
CA LYS A 62 14.11 7.72 9.58
C LYS A 62 14.29 7.86 8.07
N ILE A 63 13.26 8.34 7.42
CA ILE A 63 13.27 8.67 5.99
C ILE A 63 13.15 10.18 5.83
N LYS A 64 13.99 10.76 4.94
CA LYS A 64 13.99 12.18 4.60
C LYS A 64 13.99 12.38 3.09
N LYS A 65 13.50 13.53 2.64
CA LYS A 65 13.64 13.98 1.27
C LYS A 65 15.14 14.06 0.88
N GLY A 66 15.49 13.63 -0.35
CA GLY A 66 16.86 13.61 -0.87
C GLY A 66 17.72 12.42 -0.37
N MET A 67 17.18 11.57 0.50
CA MET A 67 17.87 10.37 0.97
C MET A 67 17.86 9.30 -0.12
N LYS A 68 18.96 8.55 -0.25
CA LYS A 68 19.02 7.38 -1.12
C LYS A 68 18.63 6.14 -0.35
N VAL A 69 17.62 5.45 -0.84
CA VAL A 69 17.11 4.21 -0.26
C VAL A 69 17.25 3.06 -1.22
N LYS A 70 17.34 1.86 -0.67
CA LYS A 70 17.45 0.61 -1.40
C LYS A 70 16.21 -0.24 -1.15
N LEU A 71 15.60 -0.74 -2.23
CA LEU A 71 14.61 -1.81 -2.18
C LEU A 71 15.34 -3.16 -2.15
N MET A 72 15.11 -3.94 -1.10
CA MET A 72 15.89 -5.17 -0.90
C MET A 72 15.52 -6.29 -1.88
N SER A 73 14.27 -6.33 -2.38
CA SER A 73 13.83 -7.35 -3.33
C SER A 73 14.47 -7.20 -4.72
N THR A 74 14.67 -5.98 -5.17
CA THR A 74 15.26 -5.66 -6.48
C THR A 74 16.74 -5.31 -6.39
N ASN A 75 17.23 -5.05 -5.17
CA ASN A 75 18.59 -4.56 -4.89
C ASN A 75 18.95 -3.26 -5.64
N GLN A 76 17.94 -2.43 -5.93
CA GLN A 76 18.11 -1.16 -6.64
C GLN A 76 18.01 0.02 -5.68
N ASP A 77 18.76 1.08 -6.00
CA ASP A 77 18.83 2.32 -5.23
C ASP A 77 17.98 3.39 -5.89
N TYR A 78 17.22 4.12 -5.08
CA TYR A 78 16.38 5.23 -5.51
C TYR A 78 16.57 6.43 -4.61
N GLU A 79 16.47 7.63 -5.17
CA GLU A 79 16.47 8.87 -4.40
C GLU A 79 15.03 9.25 -4.05
N ILE A 80 14.81 9.65 -2.80
CA ILE A 80 13.50 10.12 -2.32
C ILE A 80 13.28 11.56 -2.77
N GLU A 81 12.39 11.75 -3.72
CA GLU A 81 12.01 13.08 -4.25
C GLU A 81 11.07 13.81 -3.30
N ASN A 82 10.17 13.07 -2.66
CA ASN A 82 9.20 13.65 -1.75
C ASN A 82 8.78 12.68 -0.65
N VAL A 83 8.40 13.22 0.51
CA VAL A 83 7.91 12.49 1.69
C VAL A 83 6.62 13.14 2.16
N GLY A 84 5.64 12.35 2.58
CA GLY A 84 4.39 12.90 3.08
C GLY A 84 3.56 11.91 3.88
N VAL A 85 2.45 12.42 4.41
CA VAL A 85 1.43 11.67 5.16
C VAL A 85 0.04 11.99 4.64
N PHE A 86 -0.93 11.13 4.96
CA PHE A 86 -2.35 11.36 4.67
C PHE A 86 -3.09 11.85 5.93
N THR A 87 -3.70 13.07 5.87
CA THR A 87 -4.38 13.72 7.01
C THR A 87 -5.73 14.38 6.65
N PRO A 88 -6.74 13.78 6.10
CA PRO A 88 -6.84 12.65 5.17
C PRO A 88 -6.27 12.97 3.78
N LYS A 89 -6.12 14.26 3.44
CA LYS A 89 -5.47 14.69 2.18
C LYS A 89 -3.95 14.50 2.28
N PRO A 90 -3.28 14.23 1.15
CA PRO A 90 -1.82 14.14 1.14
C PRO A 90 -1.21 15.48 1.59
N LYS A 91 -0.27 15.40 2.52
CA LYS A 91 0.50 16.52 3.05
C LYS A 91 1.98 16.16 3.05
N ASN A 92 2.79 17.00 2.39
CA ASN A 92 4.24 16.82 2.40
C ASN A 92 4.82 17.18 3.77
N ILE A 93 5.82 16.42 4.18
CA ILE A 93 6.58 16.61 5.43
C ILE A 93 8.07 16.45 5.16
N GLU A 94 8.91 16.89 6.08
CA GLU A 94 10.37 16.84 5.94
C GLU A 94 10.93 15.43 6.17
N GLU A 95 10.39 14.69 7.14
CA GLU A 95 10.85 13.37 7.52
C GLU A 95 9.72 12.48 8.06
N LEU A 96 9.90 11.16 7.96
CA LEU A 96 9.13 10.13 8.64
C LEU A 96 9.98 9.48 9.71
N ASN A 97 9.41 9.31 10.89
CA ASN A 97 10.06 8.78 12.08
C ASN A 97 9.58 7.36 12.42
N PRO A 98 10.28 6.63 13.31
CA PRO A 98 9.87 5.30 13.76
C PRO A 98 8.43 5.28 14.27
N GLY A 99 7.67 4.29 13.83
CA GLY A 99 6.25 4.11 14.16
C GLY A 99 5.29 4.85 13.23
N GLU A 100 5.77 5.79 12.42
CA GLU A 100 4.93 6.53 11.48
C GLU A 100 4.68 5.74 10.19
N ILE A 101 3.53 6.02 9.57
CA ILE A 101 3.15 5.58 8.24
C ILE A 101 2.99 6.81 7.36
N GLY A 102 3.64 6.78 6.20
CA GLY A 102 3.56 7.86 5.23
C GLY A 102 3.84 7.36 3.83
N PHE A 103 3.86 8.27 2.88
CA PHE A 103 4.21 7.96 1.50
C PHE A 103 5.54 8.57 1.11
N ILE A 104 6.22 7.90 0.19
CA ILE A 104 7.42 8.40 -0.47
C ILE A 104 7.24 8.35 -1.99
N ILE A 105 7.89 9.29 -2.67
CA ILE A 105 7.97 9.36 -4.12
C ILE A 105 9.46 9.25 -4.47
N THR A 106 9.79 8.34 -5.37
CA THR A 106 11.18 7.95 -5.64
C THR A 106 11.53 7.91 -7.13
N GLY A 107 10.70 8.48 -7.99
CA GLY A 107 10.92 8.48 -9.44
C GLY A 107 10.85 7.09 -10.11
N ILE A 108 10.39 6.06 -9.40
CA ILE A 108 10.12 4.73 -9.97
C ILE A 108 9.01 4.87 -11.01
N LYS A 109 9.23 4.28 -12.19
CA LYS A 109 8.29 4.41 -13.32
C LYS A 109 7.33 3.24 -13.45
N SER A 110 7.66 2.09 -12.88
CA SER A 110 6.86 0.87 -12.99
C SER A 110 6.51 0.27 -11.64
N LEU A 111 5.23 -0.03 -11.42
CA LEU A 111 4.76 -0.74 -10.22
C LEU A 111 5.38 -2.14 -10.07
N SER A 112 5.85 -2.75 -11.15
CA SER A 112 6.51 -4.06 -11.10
C SER A 112 7.83 -4.05 -10.30
N GLU A 113 8.42 -2.87 -10.11
CA GLU A 113 9.63 -2.67 -9.31
C GLU A 113 9.34 -2.56 -7.81
N THR A 114 8.08 -2.36 -7.43
CA THR A 114 7.65 -2.21 -6.04
C THR A 114 6.83 -3.41 -5.59
N LYS A 115 7.44 -4.27 -4.78
CA LYS A 115 6.76 -5.45 -4.26
C LYS A 115 6.20 -5.17 -2.86
N VAL A 116 4.89 -5.32 -2.70
CA VAL A 116 4.25 -5.17 -1.38
C VAL A 116 4.85 -6.16 -0.39
N GLY A 117 5.22 -5.66 0.80
CA GLY A 117 5.95 -6.42 1.81
C GLY A 117 7.46 -6.37 1.67
N ASP A 118 8.00 -5.63 0.68
CA ASP A 118 9.45 -5.44 0.55
C ASP A 118 10.01 -4.57 1.69
N THR A 119 11.31 -4.70 1.89
CA THR A 119 12.06 -3.91 2.88
C THR A 119 12.80 -2.79 2.19
N ILE A 120 12.63 -1.59 2.73
CA ILE A 120 13.35 -0.39 2.30
C ILE A 120 14.36 -0.04 3.38
N CYS A 121 15.62 0.12 2.99
CA CYS A 121 16.73 0.48 3.87
C CYS A 121 17.55 1.64 3.30
N ASP A 122 18.47 2.19 4.10
CA ASP A 122 19.42 3.20 3.61
C ASP A 122 20.38 2.55 2.60
N SER A 123 20.58 3.18 1.47
CA SER A 123 21.53 2.72 0.44
C SER A 123 22.97 2.75 0.91
N LYS A 124 23.33 3.68 1.81
CA LYS A 124 24.70 3.83 2.36
C LYS A 124 25.00 2.83 3.47
N ASP A 125 23.98 2.40 4.21
CA ASP A 125 24.11 1.46 5.32
C ASP A 125 23.01 0.38 5.25
N PRO A 126 23.06 -0.50 4.22
CA PRO A 126 21.98 -1.45 3.96
C PRO A 126 21.87 -2.50 5.06
N LEU A 127 20.63 -2.99 5.23
CA LEU A 127 20.34 -4.11 6.13
C LEU A 127 20.91 -5.41 5.56
N THR A 128 21.32 -6.30 6.44
CA THR A 128 21.80 -7.66 6.06
C THR A 128 20.66 -8.63 5.83
N LYS A 129 19.50 -8.40 6.43
CA LYS A 129 18.33 -9.28 6.31
C LYS A 129 17.06 -8.45 6.10
N PRO A 130 16.19 -8.85 5.17
CA PRO A 130 14.90 -8.19 4.98
C PRO A 130 13.98 -8.43 6.18
N LEU A 131 12.99 -7.54 6.33
CA LEU A 131 11.87 -7.75 7.23
C LEU A 131 11.02 -8.95 6.76
N PRO A 132 10.26 -9.59 7.66
CA PRO A 132 9.48 -10.80 7.30
C PRO A 132 8.37 -10.57 6.25
N GLY A 133 8.12 -9.31 5.84
CA GLY A 133 7.14 -9.00 4.80
C GLY A 133 5.73 -9.50 5.08
N PHE A 134 4.86 -9.38 4.08
CA PHE A 134 3.52 -9.95 4.12
C PHE A 134 3.50 -11.37 3.54
N LYS A 135 2.63 -12.22 4.08
CA LYS A 135 2.38 -13.53 3.46
C LYS A 135 1.75 -13.30 2.07
N PRO A 136 2.22 -14.00 1.02
CA PRO A 136 1.59 -13.90 -0.29
C PRO A 136 0.10 -14.24 -0.19
N SER A 137 -0.76 -13.34 -0.69
CA SER A 137 -2.18 -13.63 -0.78
C SER A 137 -2.41 -14.71 -1.83
N LYS A 138 -3.19 -15.72 -1.47
CA LYS A 138 -3.63 -16.75 -2.44
C LYS A 138 -4.88 -16.20 -3.13
N PRO A 139 -4.93 -16.17 -4.48
CA PRO A 139 -6.14 -15.79 -5.19
C PRO A 139 -7.28 -16.73 -4.80
N VAL A 140 -8.39 -16.19 -4.36
CA VAL A 140 -9.59 -16.98 -3.98
C VAL A 140 -10.73 -16.81 -4.98
N VAL A 141 -10.61 -15.82 -5.86
CA VAL A 141 -11.60 -15.51 -6.88
C VAL A 141 -10.91 -15.40 -8.23
N PHE A 142 -11.49 -15.99 -9.26
CA PHE A 142 -10.95 -16.00 -10.61
C PHE A 142 -12.07 -15.61 -11.59
N CYS A 143 -11.85 -14.62 -12.47
CA CYS A 143 -12.79 -14.24 -13.54
C CYS A 143 -12.11 -14.17 -14.90
N GLY A 144 -12.85 -14.49 -15.94
CA GLY A 144 -12.46 -14.20 -17.31
C GLY A 144 -13.01 -12.82 -17.70
N LEU A 145 -12.14 -11.93 -18.15
CA LEU A 145 -12.54 -10.64 -18.71
C LEU A 145 -12.43 -10.71 -20.22
N PHE A 146 -13.52 -10.37 -20.90
CA PHE A 146 -13.59 -10.35 -22.36
C PHE A 146 -13.98 -8.93 -22.80
N PRO A 147 -13.29 -8.33 -23.78
CA PRO A 147 -13.72 -7.06 -24.34
C PRO A 147 -15.02 -7.24 -25.09
N VAL A 148 -15.88 -6.23 -25.09
CA VAL A 148 -17.11 -6.23 -25.90
C VAL A 148 -16.78 -6.21 -27.39
N ASP A 149 -15.71 -5.49 -27.75
CA ASP A 149 -15.20 -5.45 -29.13
C ASP A 149 -13.91 -6.29 -29.20
N SER A 150 -13.89 -7.27 -30.11
CA SER A 150 -12.73 -8.14 -30.32
C SER A 150 -11.45 -7.39 -30.72
N SER A 151 -11.57 -6.20 -31.33
CA SER A 151 -10.44 -5.33 -31.67
C SER A 151 -9.70 -4.79 -30.45
N GLU A 152 -10.35 -4.74 -29.30
CA GLU A 152 -9.74 -4.29 -28.05
C GLU A 152 -9.01 -5.41 -27.28
N TYR A 153 -9.11 -6.66 -27.75
CA TYR A 153 -8.48 -7.80 -27.08
C TYR A 153 -6.96 -7.62 -26.89
N GLN A 154 -6.30 -7.06 -27.92
CA GLN A 154 -4.86 -6.82 -27.84
C GLN A 154 -4.51 -5.73 -26.81
N LYS A 155 -5.32 -4.69 -26.67
CA LYS A 155 -5.16 -3.65 -25.65
C LYS A 155 -5.35 -4.22 -24.25
N LEU A 156 -6.36 -5.09 -24.10
CA LEU A 156 -6.65 -5.80 -22.84
C LEU A 156 -5.46 -6.68 -22.43
N LYS A 157 -4.85 -7.39 -23.38
CA LYS A 157 -3.74 -8.31 -23.14
C LYS A 157 -2.41 -7.60 -22.82
N VAL A 158 -2.15 -6.47 -23.47
CA VAL A 158 -0.84 -5.77 -23.40
C VAL A 158 -0.77 -4.81 -22.21
N ASN A 159 -1.84 -4.12 -21.88
CA ASN A 159 -1.77 -3.03 -20.90
C ASN A 159 -1.94 -3.48 -19.45
N GLY A 160 -2.37 -4.72 -19.15
CA GLY A 160 -2.50 -5.23 -17.77
C GLY A 160 -3.28 -4.34 -16.78
N VAL A 161 -3.53 -3.10 -17.16
CA VAL A 161 -4.26 -2.07 -16.42
C VAL A 161 -5.57 -1.86 -17.14
N ILE A 162 -6.54 -2.65 -16.78
CA ILE A 162 -7.93 -2.37 -17.14
C ILE A 162 -8.39 -1.31 -16.17
N ASP A 163 -8.83 -0.17 -16.67
CA ASP A 163 -9.67 0.71 -15.88
C ASP A 163 -10.99 -0.01 -15.61
N ILE A 164 -11.00 -0.78 -14.54
CA ILE A 164 -12.14 -1.57 -14.07
C ILE A 164 -13.39 -0.68 -13.95
N ASN A 165 -13.20 0.60 -13.61
CA ASN A 165 -14.31 1.54 -13.47
C ASN A 165 -15.00 1.82 -14.81
N LYS A 166 -14.28 1.81 -15.92
CA LYS A 166 -14.87 1.96 -17.27
C LYS A 166 -15.70 0.75 -17.66
N TYR A 167 -15.35 -0.44 -17.17
CA TYR A 167 -16.05 -1.69 -17.48
C TYR A 167 -17.08 -2.08 -16.42
N LEU A 168 -16.90 -1.71 -15.14
CA LEU A 168 -17.90 -1.90 -14.09
C LEU A 168 -19.16 -1.04 -14.29
N GLN A 169 -19.11 0.05 -15.04
CA GLN A 169 -20.31 0.79 -15.44
C GLN A 169 -21.22 0.00 -16.40
N LEU A 170 -20.71 -1.06 -17.03
CA LEU A 170 -21.47 -1.94 -17.92
C LEU A 170 -22.05 -3.18 -17.24
N PHE A 171 -21.64 -3.48 -16.02
CA PHE A 171 -22.10 -4.63 -15.26
C PHE A 171 -22.66 -4.19 -13.91
N THR A 172 -23.98 -4.10 -13.81
CA THR A 172 -24.62 -4.14 -12.49
C THR A 172 -24.42 -5.53 -11.89
N LEU A 173 -24.32 -5.61 -10.56
CA LEU A 173 -24.15 -6.88 -9.81
C LEU A 173 -25.20 -7.96 -10.17
N SER A 174 -26.31 -7.59 -10.80
CA SER A 174 -27.35 -8.47 -11.31
C SER A 174 -26.99 -9.23 -12.58
N ASP A 175 -25.99 -8.77 -13.36
CA ASP A 175 -25.59 -9.37 -14.64
C ASP A 175 -24.44 -10.37 -14.50
N LEU A 176 -23.86 -10.49 -13.31
CA LEU A 176 -22.87 -11.50 -12.96
C LEU A 176 -23.56 -12.85 -12.74
N LYS A 177 -23.86 -13.58 -13.80
CA LYS A 177 -24.13 -15.02 -13.68
C LYS A 177 -22.85 -15.74 -13.26
N ILE A 178 -22.76 -16.02 -11.97
CA ILE A 178 -21.70 -16.85 -11.40
C ILE A 178 -22.02 -18.31 -11.72
N GLU A 179 -21.64 -18.76 -12.91
CA GLU A 179 -21.55 -20.18 -13.18
C GLU A 179 -20.20 -20.68 -12.67
N ASN A 180 -20.27 -21.58 -11.66
CA ASN A 180 -19.15 -22.35 -11.13
C ASN A 180 -17.94 -21.58 -10.58
N ARG A 181 -18.12 -20.80 -9.51
CA ARG A 181 -17.11 -20.41 -8.48
C ARG A 181 -15.61 -20.41 -8.87
N LYS A 182 -15.24 -20.07 -10.10
CA LYS A 182 -13.84 -19.93 -10.51
C LYS A 182 -13.67 -18.64 -11.30
N LEU A 183 -13.26 -17.62 -10.61
CA LEU A 183 -12.92 -16.31 -11.20
C LEU A 183 -11.39 -16.23 -11.27
N LYS A 184 -10.78 -16.22 -12.45
CA LYS A 184 -9.34 -16.11 -12.63
C LYS A 184 -9.03 -14.75 -13.26
N ILE A 185 -8.57 -13.79 -12.46
CA ILE A 185 -7.93 -12.59 -13.01
C ILE A 185 -6.51 -13.01 -13.36
N LEU A 186 -6.26 -13.24 -14.63
CA LEU A 186 -4.91 -13.35 -15.17
C LEU A 186 -4.47 -11.91 -15.42
N LEU A 187 -3.74 -11.35 -14.47
CA LEU A 187 -2.91 -10.17 -14.67
C LEU A 187 -1.67 -10.57 -15.47
#